data_310732cb869c2880457ed31c166dda82
#
_entry.id   310732cb869c2880457ed31c166dda82
#
_cell.length_a   1.000
_cell.length_b   1.000
_cell.length_c   1.000
_cell.angle_alpha   90.00
_cell.angle_beta   90.00
_cell.angle_gamma   90.00
#
_symmetry.space_group_name_H-M   'P 1'
#
loop_
_entity.id
_entity.type
_entity.pdbx_description
1 polymer ?
#
loop_
_entity_poly.entity_id
_entity_poly.type
_entity_poly.pdbx_seq_one_letter_code
_entity_poly.pdbx_strand_id
1 'polypeptide(L)'
;MYYHQPLLLTPGPTPVPDAIMREIQAPMVGHRSKDFEDIAQQAFQGLKPIFGSQNDVLILTSSGTSVLEASMLNIVNPEDHFVVIVSGAFGNRFKQIAQTYYKNVHIYDVTWGEAVDVKDFINYLSTLNVEVKAVFSQYCETSTTVLHPIHELGNAINQFNSNIYFVVDGVSCIGAVDVDINKDKIDVLVSGSQKAIMLPPGLAFLAYSHRAKERFKEVTTPKFYLDLNKYISSQADNSTPFTPNVSLFRGVNAYVETVKAEGFNHVIARHYAIRNALRSALKALDLTLLVNDKDASPTVTAFKPNTNDEVKIIKDELKNRFKITIAGGQGHLKGQILRIGHMGKISPFDILSVVSALEIILTEHRKVNYIGKGISKYMEVIHEAI
;
A
#
# COMPACT_ATOMS: atom_id res chain seq x y z
N MET A 1 4.62 -18.28 -32.17
CA MET A 1 4.11 -18.27 -30.77
C MET A 1 5.15 -17.54 -29.94
N TYR A 2 4.90 -16.28 -29.54
CA TYR A 2 5.86 -15.56 -28.70
C TYR A 2 5.76 -16.06 -27.28
N TYR A 3 6.82 -16.67 -26.76
CA TYR A 3 6.94 -17.07 -25.36
C TYR A 3 7.22 -15.82 -24.51
N HIS A 4 6.19 -15.03 -24.23
CA HIS A 4 6.29 -14.02 -23.17
C HIS A 4 5.79 -14.63 -21.86
N GLN A 5 6.59 -14.55 -20.82
CA GLN A 5 6.06 -14.81 -19.47
C GLN A 5 4.92 -13.85 -19.22
N PRO A 6 3.80 -14.32 -18.62
CA PRO A 6 2.71 -13.44 -18.29
C PRO A 6 3.17 -12.29 -17.37
N LEU A 7 2.89 -11.05 -17.77
CA LEU A 7 3.25 -9.87 -17.00
C LEU A 7 2.09 -9.49 -16.08
N LEU A 8 2.35 -9.51 -14.76
CA LEU A 8 1.37 -9.18 -13.72
C LEU A 8 1.56 -7.73 -13.26
N LEU A 9 0.70 -6.83 -13.72
CA LEU A 9 0.68 -5.40 -13.38
C LEU A 9 -0.59 -5.01 -12.61
N THR A 10 -1.01 -5.87 -11.69
CA THR A 10 -2.10 -5.55 -10.75
C THR A 10 -1.59 -4.75 -9.56
N PRO A 11 -2.45 -3.97 -8.87
CA PRO A 11 -2.09 -3.28 -7.62
C PRO A 11 -1.93 -4.24 -6.42
N GLY A 12 -1.30 -5.38 -6.64
CA GLY A 12 -1.12 -6.49 -5.71
C GLY A 12 -2.17 -7.61 -5.92
N PRO A 13 -1.74 -8.89 -5.78
CA PRO A 13 -0.35 -9.29 -5.51
C PRO A 13 0.58 -8.89 -6.67
N THR A 14 1.87 -8.70 -6.33
CA THR A 14 2.93 -8.34 -7.27
C THR A 14 3.77 -9.56 -7.65
N PRO A 15 4.53 -9.52 -8.75
CA PRO A 15 5.56 -10.52 -9.02
C PRO A 15 6.55 -10.62 -7.85
N VAL A 16 6.90 -11.86 -7.50
CA VAL A 16 7.89 -12.13 -6.45
C VAL A 16 9.26 -12.35 -7.11
N PRO A 17 10.32 -11.63 -6.69
CA PRO A 17 11.66 -11.82 -7.22
C PRO A 17 12.21 -13.23 -6.96
N ASP A 18 12.99 -13.80 -7.90
CA ASP A 18 13.56 -15.14 -7.78
C ASP A 18 14.45 -15.30 -6.53
N ALA A 19 15.16 -14.23 -6.14
CA ALA A 19 15.97 -14.23 -4.92
C ALA A 19 15.12 -14.48 -3.67
N ILE A 20 13.95 -13.84 -3.59
CA ILE A 20 12.99 -14.03 -2.51
C ILE A 20 12.37 -15.44 -2.57
N MET A 21 12.00 -15.90 -3.78
CA MET A 21 11.43 -17.24 -3.95
C MET A 21 12.39 -18.34 -3.52
N ARG A 22 13.70 -18.21 -3.80
CA ARG A 22 14.71 -19.19 -3.34
C ARG A 22 14.76 -19.29 -1.82
N GLU A 23 14.73 -18.16 -1.11
CA GLU A 23 14.74 -18.15 0.36
C GLU A 23 13.46 -18.72 0.97
N ILE A 24 12.30 -18.46 0.36
CA ILE A 24 11.02 -19.05 0.79
C ILE A 24 11.02 -20.57 0.65
N GLN A 25 11.74 -21.12 -0.33
CA GLN A 25 11.85 -22.57 -0.58
C GLN A 25 12.92 -23.27 0.27
N ALA A 26 13.69 -22.53 1.08
CA ALA A 26 14.69 -23.13 1.96
C ALA A 26 14.07 -24.14 2.95
N PRO A 27 14.83 -25.14 3.43
CA PRO A 27 14.32 -26.14 4.35
C PRO A 27 13.67 -25.53 5.59
N MET A 28 12.57 -26.16 6.03
CA MET A 28 11.83 -25.71 7.22
C MET A 28 12.68 -25.87 8.49
N VAL A 29 12.61 -24.89 9.39
CA VAL A 29 13.18 -24.96 10.74
C VAL A 29 12.07 -24.91 11.79
N GLY A 30 12.33 -25.39 12.98
CA GLY A 30 11.36 -25.33 14.08
C GLY A 30 11.12 -23.88 14.52
N HIS A 31 9.88 -23.46 14.57
CA HIS A 31 9.52 -22.07 14.92
C HIS A 31 9.79 -21.68 16.40
N ARG A 32 10.35 -22.58 17.20
CA ARG A 32 10.83 -22.36 18.57
C ARG A 32 12.32 -22.68 18.71
N SER A 33 13.04 -22.80 17.59
CA SER A 33 14.48 -23.07 17.57
C SER A 33 15.27 -21.75 17.50
N LYS A 34 16.56 -21.86 17.85
CA LYS A 34 17.51 -20.75 17.71
C LYS A 34 17.61 -20.27 16.26
N ASP A 35 17.55 -21.19 15.29
CA ASP A 35 17.57 -20.84 13.85
C ASP A 35 16.41 -19.90 13.49
N PHE A 36 15.20 -20.13 14.05
CA PHE A 36 14.07 -19.24 13.80
C PHE A 36 14.21 -17.90 14.52
N GLU A 37 14.72 -17.90 15.76
CA GLU A 37 14.98 -16.65 16.49
C GLU A 37 15.90 -15.73 15.69
N ASP A 38 16.96 -16.25 15.08
CA ASP A 38 17.90 -15.49 14.26
C ASP A 38 17.23 -14.95 12.97
N ILE A 39 16.39 -15.77 12.32
CA ILE A 39 15.59 -15.36 11.15
C ILE A 39 14.60 -14.25 11.54
N ALA A 40 13.91 -14.40 12.65
CA ALA A 40 12.89 -13.46 13.11
C ALA A 40 13.52 -12.12 13.52
N GLN A 41 14.64 -12.15 14.25
CA GLN A 41 15.38 -10.95 14.65
C GLN A 41 15.79 -10.10 13.44
N GLN A 42 16.37 -10.75 12.42
CA GLN A 42 16.75 -10.06 11.18
C GLN A 42 15.54 -9.44 10.49
N ALA A 43 14.40 -10.17 10.43
CA ALA A 43 13.18 -9.67 9.81
C ALA A 43 12.59 -8.46 10.57
N PHE A 44 12.47 -8.53 11.89
CA PHE A 44 11.95 -7.45 12.72
C PHE A 44 12.77 -6.16 12.59
N GLN A 45 14.09 -6.29 12.67
CA GLN A 45 15.01 -5.15 12.60
C GLN A 45 15.16 -4.63 11.18
N GLY A 46 15.21 -5.51 10.18
CA GLY A 46 15.41 -5.16 8.78
C GLY A 46 14.29 -4.32 8.20
N LEU A 47 13.07 -4.44 8.71
CA LEU A 47 11.92 -3.64 8.29
C LEU A 47 11.89 -2.22 8.88
N LYS A 48 12.64 -1.94 9.94
CA LYS A 48 12.62 -0.61 10.61
C LYS A 48 12.84 0.56 9.66
N PRO A 49 13.90 0.59 8.84
CA PRO A 49 14.13 1.73 7.93
C PRO A 49 13.03 1.85 6.87
N ILE A 50 12.40 0.74 6.47
CA ILE A 50 11.35 0.72 5.44
C ILE A 50 10.05 1.33 5.97
N PHE A 51 9.80 1.18 7.27
CA PHE A 51 8.64 1.76 7.97
C PHE A 51 8.95 3.08 8.67
N GLY A 52 10.18 3.60 8.56
CA GLY A 52 10.61 4.79 9.31
C GLY A 52 10.39 4.64 10.81
N SER A 53 10.60 3.44 11.35
CA SER A 53 10.31 3.09 12.75
C SER A 53 11.57 2.95 13.60
N GLN A 54 11.53 3.45 14.83
CA GLN A 54 12.57 3.20 15.84
C GLN A 54 12.37 1.84 16.53
N ASN A 55 11.13 1.41 16.69
CA ASN A 55 10.79 0.11 17.22
C ASN A 55 10.86 -0.97 16.15
N ASP A 56 11.06 -2.20 16.54
CA ASP A 56 10.98 -3.35 15.66
C ASP A 56 9.55 -3.51 15.11
N VAL A 57 9.44 -3.85 13.83
CA VAL A 57 8.14 -3.98 13.15
C VAL A 57 7.51 -5.31 13.52
N LEU A 58 6.26 -5.30 13.98
CA LEU A 58 5.52 -6.53 14.26
C LEU A 58 5.15 -7.24 12.96
N ILE A 59 5.30 -8.57 12.95
CA ILE A 59 4.96 -9.43 11.82
C ILE A 59 3.89 -10.43 12.24
N LEU A 60 2.73 -10.36 11.60
CA LEU A 60 1.61 -11.27 11.84
C LEU A 60 1.47 -12.23 10.64
N THR A 61 1.28 -13.51 10.89
CA THR A 61 0.92 -14.51 9.85
C THR A 61 -0.53 -14.31 9.47
N SER A 62 -0.78 -13.43 8.49
CA SER A 62 -2.12 -12.93 8.23
C SER A 62 -2.18 -12.08 6.95
N SER A 63 -3.28 -11.42 6.69
CA SER A 63 -3.47 -10.47 5.60
C SER A 63 -3.41 -9.01 6.08
N GLY A 64 -3.19 -8.04 5.16
CA GLY A 64 -3.25 -6.61 5.52
C GLY A 64 -4.54 -6.19 6.22
N THR A 65 -5.68 -6.83 5.92
CA THR A 65 -6.96 -6.53 6.60
C THR A 65 -6.89 -6.80 8.10
N SER A 66 -6.16 -7.82 8.55
CA SER A 66 -6.07 -8.14 9.98
C SER A 66 -5.29 -7.09 10.78
N VAL A 67 -4.28 -6.43 10.19
CA VAL A 67 -3.57 -5.36 10.88
C VAL A 67 -4.34 -4.04 10.86
N LEU A 68 -5.25 -3.83 9.90
CA LEU A 68 -6.25 -2.76 9.98
C LEU A 68 -7.16 -2.98 11.20
N GLU A 69 -7.69 -4.19 11.34
CA GLU A 69 -8.52 -4.58 12.48
C GLU A 69 -7.74 -4.53 13.79
N ALA A 70 -6.53 -5.11 13.83
CA ALA A 70 -5.66 -5.07 15.02
C ALA A 70 -5.36 -3.64 15.47
N SER A 71 -5.09 -2.72 14.54
CA SER A 71 -4.81 -1.33 14.89
C SER A 71 -5.99 -0.68 15.62
N MET A 72 -7.22 -0.91 15.16
CA MET A 72 -8.42 -0.40 15.84
C MET A 72 -8.61 -1.04 17.22
N LEU A 73 -8.55 -2.37 17.30
CA LEU A 73 -8.79 -3.11 18.54
C LEU A 73 -7.76 -2.81 19.64
N ASN A 74 -6.60 -2.26 19.29
CA ASN A 74 -5.54 -1.92 20.26
C ASN A 74 -5.40 -0.40 20.50
N ILE A 75 -6.10 0.47 19.75
CA ILE A 75 -6.08 1.92 19.96
C ILE A 75 -7.38 2.43 20.59
N VAL A 76 -8.53 1.83 20.22
CA VAL A 76 -9.86 2.36 20.54
C VAL A 76 -10.56 1.49 21.59
N ASN A 77 -11.06 2.11 22.65
CA ASN A 77 -11.99 1.49 23.59
C ASN A 77 -13.44 1.56 23.06
N PRO A 78 -14.36 0.73 23.56
CA PRO A 78 -15.76 0.72 23.08
C PRO A 78 -16.47 2.08 23.15
N GLU A 79 -16.11 2.93 24.14
CA GLU A 79 -16.73 4.24 24.38
C GLU A 79 -16.04 5.40 23.67
N ASP A 80 -14.84 5.18 23.11
CA ASP A 80 -14.08 6.23 22.44
C ASP A 80 -14.77 6.68 21.13
N HIS A 81 -14.75 7.99 20.88
CA HIS A 81 -15.10 8.57 19.59
C HIS A 81 -13.85 8.64 18.70
N PHE A 82 -13.99 8.29 17.44
CA PHE A 82 -12.88 8.37 16.49
C PHE A 82 -13.37 8.60 15.07
N VAL A 83 -12.46 9.07 14.22
CA VAL A 83 -12.77 9.43 12.82
C VAL A 83 -12.12 8.43 11.87
N VAL A 84 -12.85 8.04 10.83
CA VAL A 84 -12.33 7.28 9.69
C VAL A 84 -12.45 8.14 8.43
N ILE A 85 -11.32 8.38 7.77
CA ILE A 85 -11.28 9.05 6.47
C ILE A 85 -11.59 8.02 5.38
N VAL A 86 -12.56 8.32 4.52
CA VAL A 86 -13.02 7.43 3.45
C VAL A 86 -12.88 8.14 2.11
N SER A 87 -11.89 7.74 1.32
CA SER A 87 -11.60 8.28 -0.02
C SER A 87 -11.66 7.20 -1.12
N GLY A 88 -12.12 6.00 -0.76
CA GLY A 88 -12.18 4.86 -1.67
C GLY A 88 -12.59 3.57 -0.99
N ALA A 89 -12.35 2.45 -1.69
CA ALA A 89 -12.77 1.13 -1.22
C ALA A 89 -12.00 0.67 0.04
N PHE A 90 -10.74 1.10 0.21
CA PHE A 90 -9.95 0.71 1.39
C PHE A 90 -10.28 1.58 2.60
N GLY A 91 -10.55 2.88 2.41
CA GLY A 91 -11.17 3.70 3.45
C GLY A 91 -12.53 3.15 3.90
N ASN A 92 -13.35 2.72 2.95
CA ASN A 92 -14.62 2.06 3.27
C ASN A 92 -14.43 0.73 4.02
N ARG A 93 -13.32 0.00 3.80
CA ARG A 93 -12.98 -1.19 4.59
C ARG A 93 -12.68 -0.83 6.05
N PHE A 94 -11.89 0.22 6.31
CA PHE A 94 -11.71 0.73 7.67
C PHE A 94 -13.05 1.09 8.32
N LYS A 95 -13.92 1.81 7.60
CA LYS A 95 -15.27 2.12 8.07
C LYS A 95 -16.06 0.86 8.43
N GLN A 96 -16.06 -0.18 7.58
CA GLN A 96 -16.76 -1.43 7.83
C GLN A 96 -16.22 -2.15 9.07
N ILE A 97 -14.89 -2.22 9.24
CA ILE A 97 -14.26 -2.78 10.44
C ILE A 97 -14.71 -1.98 11.66
N ALA A 98 -14.60 -0.65 11.60
CA ALA A 98 -15.00 0.24 12.69
C ALA A 98 -16.46 0.01 13.13
N GLN A 99 -17.39 0.00 12.19
CA GLN A 99 -18.82 -0.19 12.43
C GLN A 99 -19.18 -1.61 12.93
N THR A 100 -18.28 -2.59 12.75
CA THR A 100 -18.48 -3.95 13.28
C THR A 100 -18.27 -3.98 14.80
N TYR A 101 -17.34 -3.18 15.32
CA TYR A 101 -16.92 -3.23 16.73
C TYR A 101 -17.38 -2.04 17.56
N TYR A 102 -17.64 -0.88 16.94
CA TYR A 102 -17.81 0.39 17.64
C TYR A 102 -19.07 1.13 17.19
N LYS A 103 -19.65 1.90 18.12
CA LYS A 103 -20.83 2.75 17.87
C LYS A 103 -20.47 4.19 17.55
N ASN A 104 -19.40 4.71 18.15
CA ASN A 104 -19.02 6.12 18.11
C ASN A 104 -18.04 6.42 16.97
N VAL A 105 -18.39 5.99 15.75
CA VAL A 105 -17.59 6.14 14.54
C VAL A 105 -18.04 7.36 13.77
N HIS A 106 -17.16 8.33 13.57
CA HIS A 106 -17.38 9.50 12.71
C HIS A 106 -16.72 9.25 11.36
N ILE A 107 -17.41 9.58 10.28
CA ILE A 107 -16.91 9.37 8.92
C ILE A 107 -16.64 10.71 8.27
N TYR A 108 -15.43 10.87 7.73
CA TYR A 108 -15.06 11.98 6.87
C TYR A 108 -14.92 11.46 5.44
N ASP A 109 -15.94 11.72 4.61
CA ASP A 109 -15.94 11.29 3.22
C ASP A 109 -15.17 12.29 2.35
N VAL A 110 -14.23 11.76 1.54
CA VAL A 110 -13.48 12.50 0.52
C VAL A 110 -13.93 12.03 -0.86
N THR A 111 -14.06 12.94 -1.79
CA THR A 111 -14.41 12.61 -3.18
C THR A 111 -13.39 11.59 -3.75
N TRP A 112 -13.90 10.51 -4.33
CA TRP A 112 -13.04 9.47 -4.89
C TRP A 112 -12.20 10.01 -6.05
N GLY A 113 -10.89 9.90 -5.94
CA GLY A 113 -9.92 10.46 -6.89
C GLY A 113 -9.28 11.76 -6.40
N GLU A 114 -9.71 12.27 -5.26
CA GLU A 114 -9.14 13.46 -4.62
C GLU A 114 -8.37 13.08 -3.36
N ALA A 115 -7.31 13.82 -3.04
CA ALA A 115 -6.62 13.72 -1.77
C ALA A 115 -7.41 14.46 -0.67
N VAL A 116 -7.23 14.03 0.58
CA VAL A 116 -7.78 14.75 1.71
C VAL A 116 -7.23 16.19 1.75
N ASP A 117 -8.12 17.17 1.84
CA ASP A 117 -7.72 18.53 2.17
C ASP A 117 -7.51 18.64 3.67
N VAL A 118 -6.25 18.92 4.06
CA VAL A 118 -5.84 18.94 5.46
C VAL A 118 -6.57 20.02 6.25
N LYS A 119 -6.76 21.20 5.66
CA LYS A 119 -7.42 22.32 6.32
C LYS A 119 -8.91 22.03 6.54
N ASP A 120 -9.59 21.50 5.53
CA ASP A 120 -11.00 21.14 5.62
C ASP A 120 -11.20 19.99 6.62
N PHE A 121 -10.27 19.03 6.67
CA PHE A 121 -10.32 17.97 7.66
C PHE A 121 -10.17 18.48 9.10
N ILE A 122 -9.25 19.42 9.36
CA ILE A 122 -9.09 20.02 10.69
C ILE A 122 -10.32 20.86 11.05
N ASN A 123 -10.89 21.58 10.09
CA ASN A 123 -12.16 22.28 10.30
C ASN A 123 -13.28 21.30 10.68
N TYR A 124 -13.37 20.16 9.99
CA TYR A 124 -14.33 19.11 10.35
C TYR A 124 -14.12 18.59 11.78
N LEU A 125 -12.88 18.29 12.19
CA LEU A 125 -12.58 17.87 13.56
C LEU A 125 -13.06 18.91 14.59
N SER A 126 -12.92 20.21 14.29
CA SER A 126 -13.35 21.28 15.20
C SER A 126 -14.87 21.39 15.35
N THR A 127 -15.65 20.85 14.41
CA THR A 127 -17.12 20.81 14.50
C THR A 127 -17.64 19.67 15.37
N LEU A 128 -16.82 18.68 15.66
CA LEU A 128 -17.20 17.54 16.50
C LEU A 128 -17.22 17.96 17.96
N ASN A 129 -18.40 17.94 18.58
CA ASN A 129 -18.57 18.28 20.00
C ASN A 129 -18.28 17.08 20.93
N VAL A 130 -17.21 16.31 20.61
CA VAL A 130 -16.78 15.12 21.34
C VAL A 130 -15.26 15.06 21.38
N GLU A 131 -14.72 14.37 22.38
CA GLU A 131 -13.28 14.08 22.42
C GLU A 131 -12.95 12.99 21.39
N VAL A 132 -12.27 13.35 20.31
CA VAL A 132 -11.80 12.40 19.29
C VAL A 132 -10.54 11.72 19.79
N LYS A 133 -10.57 10.39 19.93
CA LYS A 133 -9.44 9.59 20.42
C LYS A 133 -8.46 9.21 19.32
N ALA A 134 -8.94 8.94 18.11
CA ALA A 134 -8.11 8.48 17.00
C ALA A 134 -8.63 8.96 15.63
N VAL A 135 -7.72 9.05 14.67
CA VAL A 135 -8.01 9.24 13.24
C VAL A 135 -7.39 8.09 12.46
N PHE A 136 -8.17 7.47 11.59
CA PHE A 136 -7.76 6.38 10.71
C PHE A 136 -7.79 6.87 9.25
N SER A 137 -6.66 6.73 8.54
CA SER A 137 -6.51 7.17 7.15
C SER A 137 -5.76 6.13 6.33
N GLN A 138 -5.89 6.21 5.01
CA GLN A 138 -5.03 5.50 4.07
C GLN A 138 -3.88 6.43 3.66
N TYR A 139 -2.65 5.90 3.50
CA TYR A 139 -1.58 6.62 2.83
C TYR A 139 -1.81 6.60 1.32
N CYS A 140 -2.05 5.40 0.77
CA CYS A 140 -2.43 5.23 -0.63
C CYS A 140 -3.78 4.52 -0.72
N GLU A 141 -4.80 5.22 -1.22
CA GLU A 141 -6.08 4.61 -1.55
C GLU A 141 -5.98 3.91 -2.91
N THR A 142 -5.72 2.62 -2.90
CA THR A 142 -5.44 1.82 -4.11
C THR A 142 -6.58 1.80 -5.12
N SER A 143 -7.82 1.92 -4.66
CA SER A 143 -9.00 1.83 -5.54
C SER A 143 -9.13 3.05 -6.43
N THR A 144 -8.68 4.21 -5.96
CA THR A 144 -8.67 5.51 -6.66
C THR A 144 -7.27 5.93 -7.12
N THR A 145 -6.21 5.28 -6.58
CA THR A 145 -4.81 5.58 -6.85
C THR A 145 -4.31 6.93 -6.29
N VAL A 146 -4.99 7.44 -5.28
CA VAL A 146 -4.62 8.67 -4.56
C VAL A 146 -3.55 8.37 -3.52
N LEU A 147 -2.54 9.22 -3.44
CA LEU A 147 -1.60 9.32 -2.33
C LEU A 147 -2.01 10.50 -1.45
N HIS A 148 -2.40 10.24 -0.20
CA HIS A 148 -2.78 11.29 0.73
C HIS A 148 -1.55 11.98 1.33
N PRO A 149 -1.64 13.27 1.69
CA PRO A 149 -0.56 14.06 2.30
C PRO A 149 -0.40 13.71 3.79
N ILE A 150 0.08 12.50 4.08
CA ILE A 150 0.12 11.95 5.45
C ILE A 150 1.04 12.75 6.36
N HIS A 151 2.15 13.28 5.86
CA HIS A 151 3.05 14.13 6.62
C HIS A 151 2.34 15.39 7.12
N GLU A 152 1.68 16.12 6.22
CA GLU A 152 0.94 17.34 6.55
C GLU A 152 -0.26 17.03 7.45
N LEU A 153 -0.98 15.94 7.16
CA LEU A 153 -2.15 15.52 7.91
C LEU A 153 -1.80 15.14 9.35
N GLY A 154 -0.76 14.33 9.55
CA GLY A 154 -0.32 13.92 10.89
C GLY A 154 0.16 15.10 11.72
N ASN A 155 0.93 16.02 11.12
CA ASN A 155 1.37 17.25 11.80
C ASN A 155 0.18 18.17 12.16
N ALA A 156 -0.79 18.34 11.27
CA ALA A 156 -1.98 19.14 11.53
C ALA A 156 -2.87 18.54 12.63
N ILE A 157 -3.08 17.21 12.63
CA ILE A 157 -3.79 16.50 13.71
C ILE A 157 -3.08 16.71 15.05
N ASN A 158 -1.76 16.52 15.09
CA ASN A 158 -0.98 16.69 16.31
C ASN A 158 -0.99 18.14 16.83
N GLN A 159 -1.00 19.14 15.95
CA GLN A 159 -1.13 20.55 16.32
C GLN A 159 -2.54 20.88 16.83
N PHE A 160 -3.58 20.30 16.24
CA PHE A 160 -4.96 20.46 16.67
C PHE A 160 -5.20 19.86 18.05
N ASN A 161 -4.80 18.61 18.25
CA ASN A 161 -4.81 17.94 19.56
C ASN A 161 -3.81 16.78 19.58
N SER A 162 -2.72 16.94 20.32
CA SER A 162 -1.66 15.94 20.44
C SER A 162 -2.09 14.62 21.11
N ASN A 163 -3.27 14.55 21.71
CA ASN A 163 -3.81 13.32 22.32
C ASN A 163 -4.51 12.42 21.31
N ILE A 164 -4.78 12.89 20.10
CA ILE A 164 -5.37 12.06 19.04
C ILE A 164 -4.33 11.09 18.51
N TYR A 165 -4.66 9.80 18.48
CA TYR A 165 -3.83 8.78 17.84
C TYR A 165 -4.05 8.79 16.32
N PHE A 166 -2.96 8.79 15.56
CA PHE A 166 -3.03 8.75 14.09
C PHE A 166 -2.61 7.38 13.57
N VAL A 167 -3.54 6.69 12.90
CA VAL A 167 -3.39 5.32 12.38
C VAL A 167 -3.46 5.35 10.86
N VAL A 168 -2.45 4.79 10.19
CA VAL A 168 -2.28 4.89 8.75
C VAL A 168 -2.19 3.52 8.09
N ASP A 169 -3.06 3.29 7.11
CA ASP A 169 -2.98 2.17 6.17
C ASP A 169 -1.98 2.49 5.05
N GLY A 170 -0.79 1.93 5.16
CA GLY A 170 0.26 2.00 4.15
C GLY A 170 0.38 0.74 3.27
N VAL A 171 -0.61 -0.15 3.30
CA VAL A 171 -0.56 -1.47 2.62
C VAL A 171 -0.10 -1.35 1.17
N SER A 172 -0.54 -0.36 0.43
CA SER A 172 -0.28 -0.26 -1.01
C SER A 172 0.94 0.59 -1.38
N CYS A 173 1.64 1.20 -0.42
CA CYS A 173 2.75 2.10 -0.74
C CYS A 173 4.01 1.91 0.11
N ILE A 174 3.93 1.27 1.30
CA ILE A 174 5.13 1.03 2.12
C ILE A 174 6.12 0.14 1.36
N GLY A 175 7.37 0.60 1.30
CA GLY A 175 8.42 0.06 0.44
C GLY A 175 8.61 0.83 -0.89
N ALA A 176 7.75 1.85 -1.15
CA ALA A 176 7.81 2.69 -2.35
C ALA A 176 7.62 4.19 -2.05
N VAL A 177 7.47 4.56 -0.78
CA VAL A 177 7.37 5.95 -0.30
C VAL A 177 8.34 6.17 0.83
N ASP A 178 8.78 7.41 0.99
CA ASP A 178 9.48 7.85 2.20
C ASP A 178 8.45 8.03 3.32
N VAL A 179 8.77 7.51 4.50
CA VAL A 179 7.93 7.63 5.70
C VAL A 179 8.82 7.61 6.95
N ASP A 180 8.48 8.45 7.90
CA ASP A 180 9.08 8.46 9.25
C ASP A 180 7.96 8.64 10.27
N ILE A 181 7.60 7.57 10.98
CA ILE A 181 6.44 7.58 11.87
C ILE A 181 6.53 8.67 12.95
N ASN A 182 7.74 9.08 13.38
CA ASN A 182 7.91 10.13 14.37
C ASN A 182 7.75 11.54 13.78
N LYS A 183 8.36 11.80 12.61
CA LYS A 183 8.21 13.08 11.91
C LYS A 183 6.79 13.29 11.41
N ASP A 184 6.17 12.23 10.89
CA ASP A 184 4.83 12.24 10.32
C ASP A 184 3.74 12.12 11.38
N LYS A 185 4.12 12.04 12.67
CA LYS A 185 3.20 11.92 13.82
C LYS A 185 2.25 10.73 13.70
N ILE A 186 2.72 9.64 13.09
CA ILE A 186 1.97 8.40 12.95
C ILE A 186 2.15 7.56 14.21
N ASP A 187 1.07 7.06 14.77
CA ASP A 187 1.10 6.17 15.94
C ASP A 187 1.13 4.70 15.56
N VAL A 188 0.39 4.35 14.51
CA VAL A 188 0.38 2.99 13.96
C VAL A 188 0.41 3.09 12.43
N LEU A 189 1.38 2.40 11.82
CA LEU A 189 1.51 2.26 10.37
C LEU A 189 1.44 0.78 10.01
N VAL A 190 0.52 0.43 9.11
CA VAL A 190 0.31 -0.97 8.73
C VAL A 190 0.63 -1.23 7.26
N SER A 191 1.05 -2.47 6.95
CA SER A 191 1.30 -2.91 5.58
C SER A 191 1.02 -4.41 5.40
N GLY A 192 1.15 -4.89 4.16
CA GLY A 192 0.95 -6.29 3.78
C GLY A 192 2.03 -6.80 2.83
N SER A 193 2.30 -8.10 2.89
CA SER A 193 3.44 -8.73 2.20
C SER A 193 3.38 -8.68 0.67
N GLN A 194 2.18 -8.74 0.08
CA GLN A 194 1.96 -8.92 -1.37
C GLN A 194 1.93 -7.63 -2.19
N LYS A 195 2.47 -6.56 -1.68
CA LYS A 195 2.52 -5.22 -2.29
C LYS A 195 3.95 -4.84 -2.64
N ALA A 196 4.39 -3.61 -2.36
CA ALA A 196 5.76 -3.19 -2.66
C ALA A 196 6.84 -3.97 -1.87
N ILE A 197 6.45 -4.72 -0.85
CA ILE A 197 7.33 -5.66 -0.13
C ILE A 197 7.59 -6.95 -0.93
N MET A 198 6.93 -7.16 -2.08
CA MET A 198 7.24 -8.20 -3.07
C MET A 198 7.23 -9.65 -2.58
N LEU A 199 6.50 -9.95 -1.51
CA LEU A 199 6.33 -11.31 -0.99
C LEU A 199 5.00 -11.91 -1.46
N PRO A 200 4.83 -13.23 -1.42
CA PRO A 200 3.52 -13.84 -1.50
C PRO A 200 2.57 -13.30 -0.40
N PRO A 201 1.25 -13.30 -0.63
CA PRO A 201 0.29 -13.03 0.45
C PRO A 201 0.49 -13.98 1.63
N GLY A 202 0.39 -13.50 2.87
CA GLY A 202 0.48 -14.36 4.05
C GLY A 202 1.14 -13.72 5.27
N LEU A 203 1.74 -12.52 5.13
CA LEU A 203 2.21 -11.71 6.25
C LEU A 203 1.56 -10.33 6.23
N ALA A 204 1.37 -9.80 7.42
CA ALA A 204 0.99 -8.41 7.67
C ALA A 204 1.98 -7.77 8.64
N PHE A 205 2.22 -6.48 8.47
CA PHE A 205 3.25 -5.72 9.18
C PHE A 205 2.63 -4.54 9.90
N LEU A 206 3.15 -4.24 11.10
CA LEU A 206 2.70 -3.11 11.90
C LEU A 206 3.88 -2.45 12.61
N ALA A 207 4.13 -1.18 12.28
CA ALA A 207 5.01 -0.31 13.05
C ALA A 207 4.20 0.56 14.01
N TYR A 208 4.77 0.94 15.14
CA TYR A 208 4.06 1.67 16.20
C TYR A 208 4.97 2.68 16.90
N SER A 209 4.37 3.80 17.34
CA SER A 209 5.03 4.80 18.19
C SER A 209 5.18 4.31 19.63
N HIS A 210 6.05 4.97 20.41
CA HIS A 210 6.19 4.66 21.83
C HIS A 210 4.86 4.85 22.58
N ARG A 211 4.12 5.93 22.32
CA ARG A 211 2.84 6.19 23.01
C ARG A 211 1.76 5.20 22.58
N ALA A 212 1.78 4.71 21.33
CA ALA A 212 0.86 3.65 20.90
C ALA A 212 1.12 2.35 21.69
N LYS A 213 2.39 1.99 21.93
CA LYS A 213 2.75 0.83 22.76
C LYS A 213 2.14 0.92 24.17
N GLU A 214 2.19 2.09 24.81
CA GLU A 214 1.56 2.26 26.12
C GLU A 214 0.02 2.17 26.00
N ARG A 215 -0.55 2.80 24.97
CA ARG A 215 -2.00 2.72 24.71
C ARG A 215 -2.50 1.28 24.52
N PHE A 216 -1.74 0.40 23.85
CA PHE A 216 -2.12 -1.01 23.68
C PHE A 216 -2.37 -1.75 24.99
N LYS A 217 -1.69 -1.36 26.07
CA LYS A 217 -1.87 -1.95 27.41
C LYS A 217 -3.16 -1.46 28.10
N GLU A 218 -3.63 -0.26 27.77
CA GLU A 218 -4.78 0.38 28.39
C GLU A 218 -6.11 -0.02 27.73
N VAL A 219 -6.08 -0.42 26.45
CA VAL A 219 -7.29 -0.71 25.68
C VAL A 219 -7.90 -2.05 26.08
N THR A 220 -9.15 -2.00 26.53
CA THR A 220 -9.91 -3.14 27.07
C THR A 220 -10.76 -3.86 26.01
N THR A 221 -10.83 -3.35 24.79
CA THR A 221 -11.56 -4.00 23.69
C THR A 221 -11.14 -5.47 23.55
N PRO A 222 -12.09 -6.43 23.55
CA PRO A 222 -11.79 -7.86 23.49
C PRO A 222 -11.02 -8.24 22.23
N LYS A 223 -9.91 -8.94 22.40
CA LYS A 223 -9.04 -9.41 21.32
C LYS A 223 -8.18 -10.58 21.81
N PHE A 224 -7.87 -11.54 20.95
CA PHE A 224 -7.01 -12.66 21.30
C PHE A 224 -5.84 -12.82 20.33
N TYR A 225 -6.12 -13.15 19.05
CA TYR A 225 -5.10 -13.31 18.03
C TYR A 225 -4.49 -11.95 17.63
N LEU A 226 -5.31 -10.90 17.66
CA LEU A 226 -4.93 -9.54 17.27
C LEU A 226 -4.47 -8.68 18.46
N ASP A 227 -4.14 -9.29 19.60
CA ASP A 227 -3.59 -8.57 20.76
C ASP A 227 -2.10 -8.26 20.54
N LEU A 228 -1.81 -7.01 20.20
CA LEU A 228 -0.46 -6.56 19.86
C LEU A 228 0.51 -6.65 21.05
N ASN A 229 0.03 -6.62 22.30
CA ASN A 229 0.89 -6.82 23.47
C ASN A 229 1.54 -8.21 23.49
N LYS A 230 0.83 -9.24 23.01
CA LYS A 230 1.40 -10.60 22.88
C LYS A 230 2.52 -10.64 21.84
N TYR A 231 2.35 -9.95 20.70
CA TYR A 231 3.39 -9.86 19.65
C TYR A 231 4.61 -9.10 20.16
N ILE A 232 4.43 -7.96 20.84
CA ILE A 232 5.51 -7.17 21.42
C ILE A 232 6.27 -8.00 22.47
N SER A 233 5.56 -8.72 23.35
CA SER A 233 6.19 -9.58 24.37
C SER A 233 7.01 -10.71 23.74
N SER A 234 6.45 -11.42 22.74
CA SER A 234 7.17 -12.51 22.08
C SER A 234 8.35 -12.02 21.24
N GLN A 235 8.24 -10.83 20.64
CA GLN A 235 9.30 -10.21 19.84
C GLN A 235 10.55 -9.90 20.68
N ALA A 236 10.40 -9.61 21.95
CA ALA A 236 11.51 -9.40 22.88
C ALA A 236 12.44 -10.63 22.96
N ASP A 237 11.88 -11.83 22.73
CA ASP A 237 12.61 -13.11 22.68
C ASP A 237 12.86 -13.56 21.21
N ASN A 238 12.83 -12.65 20.25
CA ASN A 238 12.93 -12.93 18.80
C ASN A 238 11.96 -14.03 18.32
N SER A 239 10.75 -14.05 18.86
CA SER A 239 9.75 -15.09 18.65
C SER A 239 8.39 -14.48 18.24
N THR A 240 7.40 -15.32 18.12
CA THR A 240 6.00 -14.94 17.80
C THR A 240 5.05 -15.62 18.77
N PRO A 241 3.91 -14.99 19.14
CA PRO A 241 2.98 -15.57 20.11
C PRO A 241 2.26 -16.82 19.59
N PHE A 242 2.12 -16.93 18.29
CA PHE A 242 1.48 -18.05 17.59
C PHE A 242 2.42 -18.61 16.53
N THR A 243 2.13 -19.80 15.98
CA THR A 243 2.94 -20.40 14.92
C THR A 243 3.05 -19.49 13.70
N PRO A 244 4.28 -19.04 13.33
CA PRO A 244 4.47 -18.13 12.22
C PRO A 244 4.59 -18.86 10.89
N ASN A 245 4.46 -18.11 9.79
CA ASN A 245 4.90 -18.58 8.47
C ASN A 245 6.42 -18.43 8.34
N VAL A 246 7.16 -19.45 8.79
CA VAL A 246 8.64 -19.47 8.81
C VAL A 246 9.24 -19.17 7.43
N SER A 247 8.70 -19.77 6.36
CA SER A 247 9.18 -19.55 5.00
C SER A 247 9.06 -18.07 4.57
N LEU A 248 7.95 -17.42 4.91
CA LEU A 248 7.79 -16.01 4.56
C LEU A 248 8.66 -15.07 5.43
N PHE A 249 9.03 -15.46 6.65
CA PHE A 249 10.03 -14.72 7.43
C PHE A 249 11.40 -14.71 6.74
N ARG A 250 11.85 -15.86 6.17
CA ARG A 250 13.04 -15.89 5.30
C ARG A 250 12.88 -14.98 4.09
N GLY A 251 11.69 -14.97 3.48
CA GLY A 251 11.37 -14.06 2.39
C GLY A 251 11.50 -12.60 2.79
N VAL A 252 11.12 -12.21 4.02
CA VAL A 252 11.33 -10.84 4.53
C VAL A 252 12.80 -10.47 4.56
N ASN A 253 13.67 -11.39 5.04
CA ASN A 253 15.12 -11.15 5.06
C ASN A 253 15.68 -10.96 3.65
N ALA A 254 15.27 -11.80 2.69
CA ALA A 254 15.66 -11.66 1.29
C ALA A 254 15.16 -10.33 0.66
N TYR A 255 13.96 -9.90 1.01
CA TYR A 255 13.44 -8.58 0.61
C TYR A 255 14.30 -7.44 1.15
N VAL A 256 14.62 -7.48 2.44
CA VAL A 256 15.48 -6.48 3.09
C VAL A 256 16.85 -6.40 2.41
N GLU A 257 17.49 -7.53 2.13
CA GLU A 257 18.76 -7.55 1.43
C GLU A 257 18.64 -7.03 -0.03
N THR A 258 17.56 -7.34 -0.71
CA THR A 258 17.28 -6.82 -2.05
C THR A 258 17.18 -5.28 -2.04
N VAL A 259 16.44 -4.73 -1.07
CA VAL A 259 16.27 -3.28 -0.91
C VAL A 259 17.58 -2.60 -0.50
N LYS A 260 18.38 -3.22 0.37
CA LYS A 260 19.71 -2.72 0.74
C LYS A 260 20.65 -2.67 -0.46
N ALA A 261 20.64 -3.71 -1.29
CA ALA A 261 21.50 -3.79 -2.47
C ALA A 261 21.14 -2.74 -3.54
N GLU A 262 19.85 -2.43 -3.74
CA GLU A 262 19.40 -1.36 -4.63
C GLU A 262 19.59 0.03 -4.01
N GLY A 263 19.50 0.13 -2.68
CA GLY A 263 19.41 1.37 -1.93
C GLY A 263 17.98 1.87 -1.80
N PHE A 264 17.48 2.05 -0.57
CA PHE A 264 16.07 2.37 -0.32
C PHE A 264 15.61 3.65 -1.05
N ASN A 265 16.44 4.70 -1.05
CA ASN A 265 16.14 5.94 -1.78
C ASN A 265 16.04 5.71 -3.30
N HIS A 266 16.86 4.83 -3.87
CA HIS A 266 16.77 4.46 -5.28
C HIS A 266 15.48 3.67 -5.58
N VAL A 267 15.09 2.76 -4.70
CA VAL A 267 13.79 2.05 -4.81
C VAL A 267 12.64 3.06 -4.88
N ILE A 268 12.61 4.04 -3.98
CA ILE A 268 11.59 5.11 -3.98
C ILE A 268 11.66 5.91 -5.28
N ALA A 269 12.84 6.42 -5.65
CA ALA A 269 13.03 7.24 -6.85
C ALA A 269 12.57 6.52 -8.12
N ARG A 270 12.89 5.22 -8.25
CA ARG A 270 12.46 4.37 -9.36
C ARG A 270 10.93 4.28 -9.46
N HIS A 271 10.23 4.14 -8.35
CA HIS A 271 8.77 4.10 -8.33
C HIS A 271 8.16 5.41 -8.84
N TYR A 272 8.70 6.55 -8.40
CA TYR A 272 8.25 7.86 -8.86
C TYR A 272 8.58 8.11 -10.34
N ALA A 273 9.76 7.69 -10.80
CA ALA A 273 10.16 7.79 -12.20
C ALA A 273 9.21 6.99 -13.12
N ILE A 274 8.97 5.73 -12.79
CA ILE A 274 8.04 4.85 -13.52
C ILE A 274 6.63 5.46 -13.54
N ARG A 275 6.14 5.94 -12.40
CA ARG A 275 4.84 6.63 -12.31
C ARG A 275 4.77 7.79 -13.29
N ASN A 276 5.76 8.68 -13.26
CA ASN A 276 5.75 9.90 -14.07
C ASN A 276 5.79 9.57 -15.56
N ALA A 277 6.65 8.63 -15.96
CA ALA A 277 6.76 8.17 -17.35
C ALA A 277 5.48 7.51 -17.85
N LEU A 278 4.88 6.59 -17.07
CA LEU A 278 3.60 5.96 -17.40
C LEU A 278 2.48 6.99 -17.57
N ARG A 279 2.36 7.94 -16.64
CA ARG A 279 1.33 8.99 -16.69
C ARG A 279 1.50 9.88 -17.93
N SER A 280 2.73 10.24 -18.28
CA SER A 280 3.04 10.98 -19.50
C SER A 280 2.60 10.21 -20.76
N ALA A 281 2.93 8.91 -20.82
CA ALA A 281 2.52 8.05 -21.91
C ALA A 281 0.99 7.95 -22.05
N LEU A 282 0.28 7.71 -20.94
CA LEU A 282 -1.19 7.60 -20.96
C LEU A 282 -1.86 8.89 -21.45
N LYS A 283 -1.35 10.07 -21.06
CA LYS A 283 -1.83 11.37 -21.57
C LYS A 283 -1.62 11.48 -23.09
N ALA A 284 -0.47 11.02 -23.60
CA ALA A 284 -0.17 11.04 -25.04
C ALA A 284 -1.03 10.05 -25.86
N LEU A 285 -1.66 9.08 -25.20
CA LEU A 285 -2.62 8.14 -25.77
C LEU A 285 -4.09 8.59 -25.63
N ASP A 286 -4.33 9.86 -25.28
CA ASP A 286 -5.66 10.42 -25.03
C ASP A 286 -6.46 9.59 -24.01
N LEU A 287 -5.78 9.14 -22.95
CA LEU A 287 -6.37 8.44 -21.80
C LEU A 287 -6.41 9.38 -20.61
N THR A 288 -7.60 9.63 -20.09
CA THR A 288 -7.81 10.53 -18.96
C THR A 288 -7.32 9.90 -17.66
N LEU A 289 -6.41 10.56 -16.94
CA LEU A 289 -5.97 10.11 -15.62
C LEU A 289 -7.03 10.42 -14.56
N LEU A 290 -7.28 9.48 -13.64
CA LEU A 290 -8.27 9.64 -12.58
C LEU A 290 -7.84 10.67 -11.53
N VAL A 291 -6.54 10.71 -11.21
CA VAL A 291 -5.93 11.53 -10.17
C VAL A 291 -4.99 12.53 -10.83
N ASN A 292 -4.89 13.74 -10.30
CA ASN A 292 -3.91 14.72 -10.76
C ASN A 292 -2.46 14.25 -10.44
N ASP A 293 -1.44 14.90 -11.04
CA ASP A 293 -0.04 14.47 -10.87
C ASP A 293 0.47 14.69 -9.44
N LYS A 294 -0.04 15.71 -8.76
CA LYS A 294 0.35 16.09 -7.41
C LYS A 294 0.02 14.99 -6.39
N ASP A 295 -1.18 14.39 -6.52
CA ASP A 295 -1.74 13.45 -5.55
C ASP A 295 -1.66 12.00 -6.05
N ALA A 296 -0.89 11.74 -7.13
CA ALA A 296 -0.79 10.42 -7.72
C ALA A 296 0.09 9.47 -6.92
N SER A 297 -0.38 8.25 -6.70
CA SER A 297 0.38 7.17 -6.07
C SER A 297 1.62 6.78 -6.87
N PRO A 298 2.78 6.53 -6.22
CA PRO A 298 3.97 6.00 -6.89
C PRO A 298 3.88 4.51 -7.22
N THR A 299 2.81 3.82 -6.81
CA THR A 299 2.70 2.35 -6.89
C THR A 299 1.63 1.86 -7.84
N VAL A 300 0.67 2.71 -8.19
CA VAL A 300 -0.45 2.36 -9.04
C VAL A 300 -0.99 3.59 -9.77
N THR A 301 -1.32 3.45 -11.05
CA THR A 301 -1.90 4.52 -11.87
C THR A 301 -3.25 4.09 -12.43
N ALA A 302 -4.28 4.92 -12.23
CA ALA A 302 -5.61 4.73 -12.80
C ALA A 302 -5.83 5.66 -13.99
N PHE A 303 -6.47 5.12 -15.01
CA PHE A 303 -6.92 5.89 -16.17
C PHE A 303 -8.33 5.49 -16.58
N LYS A 304 -9.02 6.43 -17.22
CA LYS A 304 -10.37 6.28 -17.72
C LYS A 304 -10.33 6.24 -19.25
N PRO A 305 -10.65 5.09 -19.86
CA PRO A 305 -10.92 5.01 -21.29
C PRO A 305 -12.14 5.84 -21.68
N ASN A 306 -12.34 6.12 -22.97
CA ASN A 306 -13.40 7.01 -23.45
C ASN A 306 -14.81 6.44 -23.22
N THR A 307 -14.94 5.10 -23.24
CA THR A 307 -16.22 4.40 -23.04
C THR A 307 -16.04 3.17 -22.14
N ASN A 308 -17.14 2.70 -21.56
CA ASN A 308 -17.12 1.47 -20.76
C ASN A 308 -16.79 0.23 -21.61
N ASP A 309 -17.16 0.23 -22.88
CA ASP A 309 -16.79 -0.85 -23.82
C ASP A 309 -15.29 -0.86 -24.07
N GLU A 310 -14.66 0.31 -24.21
CA GLU A 310 -13.22 0.42 -24.35
C GLU A 310 -12.47 -0.08 -23.10
N VAL A 311 -13.01 0.11 -21.88
CA VAL A 311 -12.47 -0.50 -20.63
C VAL A 311 -12.38 -2.01 -20.76
N LYS A 312 -13.44 -2.65 -21.26
CA LYS A 312 -13.48 -4.11 -21.46
C LYS A 312 -12.50 -4.54 -22.54
N ILE A 313 -12.52 -3.88 -23.70
CA ILE A 313 -11.66 -4.19 -24.85
C ILE A 313 -10.18 -4.12 -24.43
N ILE A 314 -9.74 -3.01 -23.84
CA ILE A 314 -8.35 -2.84 -23.42
C ILE A 314 -7.95 -3.95 -22.43
N LYS A 315 -8.78 -4.24 -21.43
CA LYS A 315 -8.48 -5.24 -20.42
C LYS A 315 -8.38 -6.64 -21.00
N ASP A 316 -9.31 -7.02 -21.89
CA ASP A 316 -9.37 -8.34 -22.51
C ASP A 316 -8.23 -8.54 -23.52
N GLU A 317 -7.93 -7.56 -24.36
CA GLU A 317 -6.82 -7.59 -25.33
C GLU A 317 -5.45 -7.67 -24.61
N LEU A 318 -5.22 -6.85 -23.60
CA LEU A 318 -3.99 -6.92 -22.80
C LEU A 318 -3.80 -8.34 -22.24
N LYS A 319 -4.83 -8.92 -21.65
CA LYS A 319 -4.76 -10.25 -21.05
C LYS A 319 -4.61 -11.36 -22.09
N ASN A 320 -5.46 -11.37 -23.11
CA ASN A 320 -5.58 -12.52 -24.00
C ASN A 320 -4.51 -12.51 -25.08
N ARG A 321 -4.23 -11.35 -25.68
CA ARG A 321 -3.30 -11.18 -26.79
C ARG A 321 -1.87 -10.91 -26.32
N PHE A 322 -1.69 -10.00 -25.33
CA PHE A 322 -0.37 -9.56 -24.88
C PHE A 322 0.10 -10.24 -23.59
N LYS A 323 -0.73 -11.07 -22.94
CA LYS A 323 -0.43 -11.74 -21.66
C LYS A 323 -0.08 -10.76 -20.53
N ILE A 324 -0.63 -9.56 -20.57
CA ILE A 324 -0.48 -8.51 -19.56
C ILE A 324 -1.76 -8.43 -18.73
N THR A 325 -1.64 -8.63 -17.42
CA THR A 325 -2.78 -8.57 -16.50
C THR A 325 -2.76 -7.26 -15.72
N ILE A 326 -3.78 -6.43 -15.90
CA ILE A 326 -4.03 -5.20 -15.13
C ILE A 326 -5.36 -5.30 -14.36
N ALA A 327 -5.60 -4.37 -13.45
CA ALA A 327 -6.83 -4.36 -12.65
C ALA A 327 -7.90 -3.39 -13.21
N GLY A 328 -9.17 -3.72 -12.99
CA GLY A 328 -10.29 -2.80 -13.20
C GLY A 328 -10.56 -1.91 -11.98
N GLY A 329 -11.57 -1.04 -12.08
CA GLY A 329 -12.08 -0.24 -10.96
C GLY A 329 -12.79 -1.08 -9.91
N GLN A 330 -13.01 -0.49 -8.74
CA GLN A 330 -13.74 -1.07 -7.60
C GLN A 330 -14.90 -0.14 -7.20
N GLY A 331 -15.88 -0.68 -6.44
CA GLY A 331 -17.05 0.09 -6.03
C GLY A 331 -17.77 0.73 -7.22
N HIS A 332 -18.11 2.00 -7.13
CA HIS A 332 -18.77 2.73 -8.22
C HIS A 332 -17.88 2.99 -9.44
N LEU A 333 -16.56 2.86 -9.32
CA LEU A 333 -15.64 2.96 -10.45
C LEU A 333 -15.51 1.67 -11.27
N LYS A 334 -16.20 0.58 -10.86
CA LYS A 334 -16.19 -0.70 -11.59
C LYS A 334 -16.73 -0.51 -13.01
N GLY A 335 -15.93 -0.98 -13.99
CA GLY A 335 -16.27 -0.84 -15.42
C GLY A 335 -16.02 0.55 -16.01
N GLN A 336 -15.52 1.51 -15.23
CA GLN A 336 -15.24 2.88 -15.70
C GLN A 336 -13.75 3.18 -15.84
N ILE A 337 -12.89 2.53 -15.05
CA ILE A 337 -11.46 2.76 -15.04
C ILE A 337 -10.66 1.46 -15.14
N LEU A 338 -9.41 1.60 -15.54
CA LEU A 338 -8.37 0.58 -15.47
C LEU A 338 -7.22 1.06 -14.61
N ARG A 339 -6.54 0.13 -13.92
CA ARG A 339 -5.42 0.43 -13.02
C ARG A 339 -4.22 -0.43 -13.39
N ILE A 340 -3.09 0.21 -13.59
CA ILE A 340 -1.79 -0.42 -13.80
C ILE A 340 -1.00 -0.33 -12.50
N GLY A 341 -0.70 -1.48 -11.90
CA GLY A 341 0.22 -1.58 -10.76
C GLY A 341 1.67 -1.54 -11.26
N HIS A 342 2.49 -0.71 -10.62
CA HIS A 342 3.90 -0.58 -10.95
C HIS A 342 4.76 -0.57 -9.68
N MET A 343 4.32 -1.31 -8.67
CA MET A 343 5.00 -1.46 -7.38
C MET A 343 5.91 -2.69 -7.35
N GLY A 344 6.88 -2.66 -6.47
CA GLY A 344 7.82 -3.76 -6.25
C GLY A 344 8.92 -3.84 -7.31
N LYS A 345 9.20 -5.04 -7.80
CA LYS A 345 10.25 -5.27 -8.82
C LYS A 345 9.73 -5.07 -10.25
N ILE A 346 8.90 -4.08 -10.48
CA ILE A 346 8.50 -3.72 -11.85
C ILE A 346 9.60 -2.85 -12.45
N SER A 347 10.10 -3.28 -13.61
CA SER A 347 11.12 -2.53 -14.35
C SER A 347 10.50 -1.47 -15.27
N PRO A 348 11.25 -0.44 -15.66
CA PRO A 348 10.82 0.50 -16.70
C PRO A 348 10.39 -0.20 -18.00
N PHE A 349 11.04 -1.30 -18.38
CA PHE A 349 10.74 -2.04 -19.61
C PHE A 349 9.46 -2.86 -19.51
N ASP A 350 9.07 -3.31 -18.30
CA ASP A 350 7.77 -3.95 -18.11
C ASP A 350 6.63 -2.97 -18.42
N ILE A 351 6.79 -1.72 -17.99
CA ILE A 351 5.81 -0.66 -18.26
C ILE A 351 5.84 -0.23 -19.72
N LEU A 352 7.01 -0.17 -20.35
CA LEU A 352 7.11 0.10 -21.78
C LEU A 352 6.35 -0.95 -22.60
N SER A 353 6.36 -2.21 -22.17
CA SER A 353 5.59 -3.30 -22.83
C SER A 353 4.08 -3.03 -22.77
N VAL A 354 3.54 -2.55 -21.65
CA VAL A 354 2.10 -2.22 -21.59
C VAL A 354 1.76 -0.97 -22.39
N VAL A 355 2.63 0.03 -22.42
CA VAL A 355 2.44 1.22 -23.26
C VAL A 355 2.40 0.84 -24.73
N SER A 356 3.32 0.00 -25.20
CA SER A 356 3.34 -0.53 -26.57
C SER A 356 2.06 -1.28 -26.92
N ALA A 357 1.58 -2.13 -26.03
CA ALA A 357 0.34 -2.87 -26.22
C ALA A 357 -0.88 -1.94 -26.29
N LEU A 358 -0.93 -0.90 -25.44
CA LEU A 358 -1.99 0.11 -25.47
C LEU A 358 -2.01 0.89 -26.79
N GLU A 359 -0.86 1.27 -27.34
CA GLU A 359 -0.77 1.93 -28.65
C GLU A 359 -1.41 1.09 -29.76
N ILE A 360 -1.10 -0.21 -29.80
CA ILE A 360 -1.66 -1.14 -30.78
C ILE A 360 -3.18 -1.24 -30.61
N ILE A 361 -3.65 -1.53 -29.39
CA ILE A 361 -5.07 -1.71 -29.09
C ILE A 361 -5.87 -0.45 -29.45
N LEU A 362 -5.41 0.72 -29.03
CA LEU A 362 -6.09 1.99 -29.27
C LEU A 362 -6.09 2.36 -30.76
N THR A 363 -4.98 2.09 -31.49
CA THR A 363 -4.90 2.32 -32.94
C THR A 363 -5.93 1.46 -33.66
N GLU A 364 -6.01 0.18 -33.35
CA GLU A 364 -6.95 -0.76 -33.98
C GLU A 364 -8.40 -0.43 -33.60
N HIS A 365 -8.67 -0.07 -32.38
CA HIS A 365 -10.03 0.19 -31.88
C HIS A 365 -10.56 1.56 -32.32
N ARG A 366 -9.78 2.64 -32.10
CA ARG A 366 -10.20 4.02 -32.37
C ARG A 366 -10.03 4.43 -33.84
N LYS A 367 -9.33 3.62 -34.67
CA LYS A 367 -8.96 3.94 -36.05
C LYS A 367 -8.14 5.24 -36.18
N VAL A 368 -7.37 5.56 -35.17
CA VAL A 368 -6.45 6.71 -35.08
C VAL A 368 -5.05 6.17 -34.80
N ASN A 369 -4.04 6.66 -35.50
CA ASN A 369 -2.66 6.19 -35.30
C ASN A 369 -2.08 6.71 -33.98
N TYR A 370 -1.88 5.80 -33.01
CA TYR A 370 -1.21 6.04 -31.75
C TYR A 370 0.22 5.47 -31.69
N ILE A 371 0.64 4.72 -32.69
CA ILE A 371 1.96 4.04 -32.71
C ILE A 371 3.09 5.05 -32.53
N GLY A 372 3.92 4.83 -31.53
CA GLY A 372 5.05 5.66 -31.18
C GLY A 372 4.73 6.87 -30.27
N LYS A 373 3.47 7.24 -30.09
CA LYS A 373 3.10 8.44 -29.31
C LYS A 373 3.36 8.28 -27.81
N GLY A 374 2.84 7.20 -27.22
CA GLY A 374 3.02 6.89 -25.81
C GLY A 374 4.44 6.48 -25.48
N ILE A 375 5.06 5.64 -26.34
CA ILE A 375 6.45 5.18 -26.19
C ILE A 375 7.40 6.38 -26.19
N SER A 376 7.26 7.33 -27.13
CA SER A 376 8.10 8.52 -27.17
C SER A 376 8.01 9.31 -25.88
N LYS A 377 6.79 9.58 -25.39
CA LYS A 377 6.59 10.33 -24.15
C LYS A 377 7.04 9.56 -22.90
N TYR A 378 6.90 8.24 -22.91
CA TYR A 378 7.44 7.40 -21.85
C TYR A 378 8.97 7.52 -21.78
N MET A 379 9.64 7.38 -22.94
CA MET A 379 11.11 7.41 -23.02
C MET A 379 11.69 8.79 -22.70
N GLU A 380 11.02 9.88 -23.10
CA GLU A 380 11.42 11.25 -22.75
C GLU A 380 11.55 11.45 -21.23
N VAL A 381 10.65 10.83 -20.45
CA VAL A 381 10.62 11.00 -19.00
C VAL A 381 11.50 9.98 -18.28
N ILE A 382 11.50 8.72 -18.73
CA ILE A 382 12.19 7.66 -17.97
C ILE A 382 13.71 7.70 -18.17
N HIS A 383 14.22 8.14 -19.34
CA HIS A 383 15.66 8.18 -19.60
C HIS A 383 16.41 9.16 -18.69
N GLU A 384 15.74 10.19 -18.19
CA GLU A 384 16.31 11.15 -17.24
C GLU A 384 16.48 10.54 -15.83
N ALA A 385 15.83 9.40 -15.56
CA ALA A 385 15.76 8.79 -14.25
C ALA A 385 16.52 7.46 -14.13
N ILE A 386 17.02 6.92 -15.28
CA ILE A 386 17.85 5.72 -15.38
C ILE A 386 19.21 6.07 -15.98
#